data_b8b3d38ae3b9f55ac21b69abcbe174cb
#
_entry.id   b8b3d38ae3b9f55ac21b69abcbe174cb
#
_cell.length_a   1.000
_cell.length_b   1.000
_cell.length_c   1.000
_cell.angle_alpha   90.00
_cell.angle_beta   90.00
_cell.angle_gamma   90.00
#
_symmetry.space_group_name_H-M   'P 1'
#
loop_
_entity.id
_entity.type
_entity.pdbx_description
1 polymer ?
#
loop_
_entity_poly.entity_id
_entity_poly.type
_entity_poly.pdbx_seq_one_letter_code
_entity_poly.pdbx_strand_id
1 'polypeptide(L)'
;MKELGDIVKAYERAKLSGLKMALATVVSVDGSSYRRPGARMLVTEDGQFTGAISGGCLEGDALRKAALAITQGKKKLVVYDTTDEDDAKLGVQLGCNGIVRILFEPIDKSNDLLIESFKKIIDSREPSILVTGYHPDHGIHWGTLLTQA
;
A
#
# COMPACT_ATOMS: atom_id res chain seq x y z
N MET A 1 -4.99 13.98 2.50
CA MET A 1 -3.79 14.44 3.22
C MET A 1 -3.69 13.91 4.64
N LYS A 2 -4.82 13.74 5.32
CA LYS A 2 -4.80 13.13 6.66
C LYS A 2 -4.21 11.72 6.66
N GLU A 3 -4.54 10.91 5.66
CA GLU A 3 -4.03 9.54 5.54
C GLU A 3 -2.50 9.52 5.40
N LEU A 4 -1.94 10.38 4.54
CA LEU A 4 -0.49 10.49 4.39
C LEU A 4 0.17 10.98 5.68
N GLY A 5 -0.44 11.94 6.36
CA GLY A 5 0.06 12.44 7.64
C GLY A 5 0.11 11.35 8.71
N ASP A 6 -0.92 10.54 8.78
CA ASP A 6 -0.98 9.43 9.73
C ASP A 6 0.08 8.36 9.41
N ILE A 7 0.28 8.08 8.11
CA ILE A 7 1.31 7.14 7.66
C ILE A 7 2.71 7.64 8.01
N VAL A 8 2.99 8.92 7.81
CA VAL A 8 4.30 9.49 8.17
C VAL A 8 4.56 9.39 9.66
N LYS A 9 3.56 9.69 10.49
CA LYS A 9 3.69 9.57 11.96
C LYS A 9 3.94 8.12 12.37
N ALA A 10 3.21 7.18 11.78
CA ALA A 10 3.41 5.75 12.06
C ALA A 10 4.80 5.29 11.64
N TYR A 11 5.26 5.75 10.48
CA TYR A 11 6.62 5.46 10.00
C TYR A 11 7.68 5.94 10.98
N GLU A 12 7.56 7.18 11.46
CA GLU A 12 8.55 7.74 12.40
C GLU A 12 8.59 6.95 13.71
N ARG A 13 7.43 6.56 14.24
CA ARG A 13 7.37 5.73 15.45
C ARG A 13 8.01 4.37 15.24
N ALA A 14 7.70 3.71 14.12
CA ALA A 14 8.25 2.40 13.81
C ALA A 14 9.76 2.46 13.58
N LYS A 15 10.24 3.51 12.92
CA LYS A 15 11.67 3.73 12.69
C LYS A 15 12.43 3.88 14.01
N LEU A 16 11.88 4.65 14.95
CA LEU A 16 12.47 4.81 16.27
C LEU A 16 12.54 3.48 17.04
N SER A 17 11.57 2.61 16.83
CA SER A 17 11.54 1.27 17.46
C SER A 17 12.35 0.23 16.70
N GLY A 18 12.98 0.59 15.60
CA GLY A 18 13.77 -0.33 14.79
C GLY A 18 12.95 -1.35 14.00
N LEU A 19 11.66 -1.11 13.81
CA LEU A 19 10.77 -2.02 13.09
C LEU A 19 10.91 -1.86 11.58
N LYS A 20 10.91 -2.98 10.88
CA LYS A 20 10.80 -3.00 9.42
C LYS A 20 9.34 -2.78 9.01
N MET A 21 9.14 -2.22 7.83
CA MET A 21 7.83 -1.80 7.36
C MET A 21 7.65 -2.12 5.88
N ALA A 22 6.40 -2.11 5.43
CA ALA A 22 6.04 -2.10 4.02
C ALA A 22 4.90 -1.13 3.78
N LEU A 23 4.90 -0.51 2.60
CA LEU A 23 3.79 0.33 2.16
C LEU A 23 2.97 -0.44 1.14
N ALA A 24 1.67 -0.56 1.39
CA ALA A 24 0.72 -1.13 0.45
C ALA A 24 -0.02 0.02 -0.25
N THR A 25 -0.05 -0.01 -1.58
CA THR A 25 -0.73 1.00 -2.40
C THR A 25 -1.71 0.31 -3.33
N VAL A 26 -2.96 0.76 -3.31
CA VAL A 26 -3.95 0.35 -4.31
C VAL A 26 -3.58 1.02 -5.62
N VAL A 27 -3.21 0.21 -6.63
CA VAL A 27 -2.76 0.72 -7.93
C VAL A 27 -3.81 0.59 -9.02
N SER A 28 -4.76 -0.34 -8.87
CA SER A 28 -5.81 -0.57 -9.87
C SER A 28 -7.04 -1.15 -9.20
N VAL A 29 -8.22 -0.69 -9.61
CA VAL A 29 -9.50 -1.18 -9.10
C VAL A 29 -10.47 -1.33 -10.26
N ASP A 30 -11.04 -2.54 -10.40
CA ASP A 30 -12.19 -2.83 -11.27
C ASP A 30 -13.34 -3.25 -10.36
N GLY A 31 -14.38 -2.43 -10.26
CA GLY A 31 -15.49 -2.66 -9.34
C GLY A 31 -15.69 -1.47 -8.42
N SER A 32 -16.72 -1.52 -7.58
CA SER A 32 -17.17 -0.33 -6.85
C SER A 32 -17.02 -0.39 -5.34
N SER A 33 -16.61 -1.53 -4.78
CA SER A 33 -16.67 -1.73 -3.32
C SER A 33 -15.35 -1.53 -2.60
N TYR A 34 -14.26 -1.28 -3.33
CA TYR A 34 -12.93 -1.10 -2.76
C TYR A 34 -12.56 0.37 -2.67
N ARG A 35 -11.49 0.64 -1.92
CA ARG A 35 -10.88 1.96 -1.90
C ARG A 35 -10.34 2.30 -3.29
N ARG A 36 -10.29 3.61 -3.59
CA ARG A 36 -9.83 4.08 -4.91
C ARG A 36 -8.33 3.87 -5.08
N PRO A 37 -7.83 3.80 -6.33
CA PRO A 37 -6.40 3.83 -6.58
C PRO A 37 -5.75 5.02 -5.88
N GLY A 38 -4.56 4.79 -5.33
CA GLY A 38 -3.87 5.78 -4.51
C GLY A 38 -4.10 5.63 -3.02
N ALA A 39 -5.08 4.85 -2.58
CA ALA A 39 -5.24 4.52 -1.16
C ALA A 39 -4.02 3.73 -0.68
N ARG A 40 -3.56 4.01 0.53
CA ARG A 40 -2.33 3.44 1.06
C ARG A 40 -2.48 2.97 2.50
N MET A 41 -1.68 1.97 2.84
CA MET A 41 -1.60 1.42 4.19
C MET A 41 -0.15 1.09 4.52
N LEU A 42 0.33 1.60 5.65
CA LEU A 42 1.66 1.24 6.17
C LEU A 42 1.52 0.07 7.12
N VAL A 43 2.35 -0.95 6.94
CA VAL A 43 2.35 -2.16 7.78
C VAL A 43 3.72 -2.31 8.41
N THR A 44 3.76 -2.57 9.73
CA THR A 44 4.99 -2.88 10.45
C THR A 44 5.19 -4.39 10.57
N GLU A 45 6.42 -4.82 10.81
CA GLU A 45 6.73 -6.25 10.92
C GLU A 45 6.05 -6.94 12.09
N ASP A 46 5.61 -6.18 13.10
CA ASP A 46 4.85 -6.70 14.24
C ASP A 46 3.33 -6.74 13.99
N GLY A 47 2.90 -6.47 12.76
CA GLY A 47 1.51 -6.63 12.36
C GLY A 47 0.61 -5.42 12.61
N GLN A 48 1.15 -4.28 13.02
CA GLN A 48 0.37 -3.05 13.14
C GLN A 48 0.23 -2.38 11.78
N PHE A 49 -0.86 -1.68 11.58
CA PHE A 49 -1.07 -0.97 10.32
C PHE A 49 -1.75 0.37 10.51
N THR A 50 -1.51 1.27 9.54
CA THR A 50 -2.08 2.62 9.50
C THR A 50 -2.53 2.90 8.08
N GLY A 51 -3.72 3.46 7.91
CA GLY A 51 -4.35 3.66 6.60
C GLY A 51 -5.27 2.50 6.26
N ALA A 52 -5.76 2.46 5.03
CA ALA A 52 -6.68 1.43 4.57
C ALA A 52 -6.59 1.24 3.06
N ILE A 53 -6.84 0.01 2.62
CA ILE A 53 -6.79 -0.34 1.19
C ILE A 53 -8.12 -0.89 0.66
N SER A 54 -9.02 -1.32 1.53
CA SER A 54 -10.26 -1.98 1.08
C SER A 54 -11.48 -1.69 1.96
N GLY A 55 -11.31 -0.99 3.07
CA GLY A 55 -12.39 -0.77 4.02
C GLY A 55 -12.68 -1.98 4.91
N GLY A 56 -11.74 -2.91 5.05
CA GLY A 56 -11.84 -4.06 5.94
C GLY A 56 -11.85 -5.42 5.24
N CYS A 57 -12.08 -5.45 3.92
CA CYS A 57 -12.22 -6.71 3.19
C CYS A 57 -10.91 -7.49 3.06
N LEU A 58 -9.81 -6.79 2.80
CA LEU A 58 -8.54 -7.41 2.38
C LEU A 58 -7.40 -7.18 3.36
N GLU A 59 -7.61 -6.36 4.40
CA GLU A 59 -6.53 -5.96 5.30
C GLU A 59 -5.88 -7.17 5.98
N GLY A 60 -6.64 -8.19 6.37
CA GLY A 60 -6.08 -9.40 6.99
C GLY A 60 -5.08 -10.13 6.09
N ASP A 61 -5.43 -10.32 4.82
CA ASP A 61 -4.52 -10.95 3.86
C ASP A 61 -3.38 -10.00 3.47
N ALA A 62 -3.66 -8.72 3.39
CA ALA A 62 -2.65 -7.71 3.08
C ALA A 62 -1.56 -7.67 4.15
N LEU A 63 -1.89 -7.86 5.43
CA LEU A 63 -0.90 -7.94 6.49
C LEU A 63 0.07 -9.10 6.24
N ARG A 64 -0.42 -10.26 5.81
CA ARG A 64 0.42 -11.41 5.48
C ARG A 64 1.31 -11.14 4.26
N LYS A 65 0.77 -10.51 3.23
CA LYS A 65 1.53 -10.16 2.02
C LYS A 65 2.60 -9.11 2.32
N ALA A 66 2.27 -8.14 3.15
CA ALA A 66 3.23 -7.14 3.60
C ALA A 66 4.37 -7.79 4.40
N ALA A 67 4.06 -8.72 5.29
CA ALA A 67 5.08 -9.46 6.04
C ALA A 67 6.03 -10.22 5.12
N LEU A 68 5.50 -10.84 4.06
CA LEU A 68 6.33 -11.51 3.05
C LEU A 68 7.23 -10.52 2.31
N ALA A 69 6.70 -9.37 1.93
CA ALA A 69 7.50 -8.33 1.25
C ALA A 69 8.64 -7.85 2.15
N ILE A 70 8.36 -7.64 3.43
CA ILE A 70 9.38 -7.25 4.42
C ILE A 70 10.46 -8.33 4.53
N THR A 71 10.05 -9.59 4.73
CA THR A 71 10.97 -10.71 4.92
C THR A 71 11.84 -10.94 3.70
N GLN A 72 11.27 -10.85 2.51
CA GLN A 72 11.99 -11.09 1.26
C GLN A 72 12.75 -9.86 0.77
N GLY A 73 12.43 -8.68 1.29
CA GLY A 73 13.04 -7.43 0.84
C GLY A 73 12.72 -7.09 -0.61
N LYS A 74 11.58 -7.54 -1.12
CA LYS A 74 11.20 -7.38 -2.53
C LYS A 74 9.82 -6.77 -2.64
N LYS A 75 9.63 -5.91 -3.63
CA LYS A 75 8.31 -5.40 -4.00
C LYS A 75 7.46 -6.53 -4.56
N LYS A 76 6.17 -6.50 -4.26
CA LYS A 76 5.20 -7.50 -4.71
C LYS A 76 3.96 -6.82 -5.24
N LEU A 77 3.47 -7.27 -6.38
CA LEU A 77 2.16 -6.91 -6.89
C LEU A 77 1.21 -8.09 -6.66
N VAL A 78 0.13 -7.84 -5.93
CA VAL A 78 -0.85 -8.87 -5.59
C VAL A 78 -2.19 -8.49 -6.21
N VAL A 79 -2.81 -9.45 -6.88
CA VAL A 79 -4.13 -9.29 -7.48
C VAL A 79 -5.16 -9.99 -6.59
N TYR A 80 -6.17 -9.25 -6.15
CA TYR A 80 -7.33 -9.80 -5.45
C TYR A 80 -8.51 -9.75 -6.39
N ASP A 81 -9.06 -10.92 -6.72
CA ASP A 81 -10.15 -11.06 -7.68
C ASP A 81 -11.32 -11.78 -7.00
N THR A 82 -12.32 -11.00 -6.59
CA THR A 82 -13.52 -11.55 -5.94
C THR A 82 -14.51 -12.15 -6.94
N THR A 83 -14.20 -12.10 -8.25
CA THR A 83 -14.92 -12.86 -9.25
C THR A 83 -14.44 -14.31 -9.32
N ASP A 84 -13.27 -14.61 -8.74
CA ASP A 84 -12.73 -15.96 -8.60
C ASP A 84 -13.45 -16.66 -7.44
N GLU A 85 -13.67 -17.97 -7.56
CA GLU A 85 -14.46 -18.75 -6.60
C GLU A 85 -13.90 -18.71 -5.18
N ASP A 86 -12.58 -18.76 -5.02
CA ASP A 86 -11.94 -18.74 -3.70
C ASP A 86 -11.93 -17.35 -3.07
N ASP A 87 -11.68 -16.32 -3.87
CA ASP A 87 -11.67 -14.93 -3.40
C ASP A 87 -13.08 -14.38 -3.23
N ALA A 88 -14.06 -14.90 -3.97
CA ALA A 88 -15.45 -14.48 -3.91
C ALA A 88 -16.07 -14.70 -2.51
N LYS A 89 -15.67 -15.76 -1.82
CA LYS A 89 -16.17 -16.05 -0.46
C LYS A 89 -15.78 -14.93 0.50
N LEU A 90 -14.54 -14.45 0.42
CA LEU A 90 -14.07 -13.36 1.24
C LEU A 90 -14.77 -12.05 0.90
N GLY A 91 -14.83 -11.70 -0.38
CA GLY A 91 -15.42 -10.46 -0.86
C GLY A 91 -16.91 -10.35 -0.61
N VAL A 92 -17.66 -11.41 -0.92
CA VAL A 92 -19.14 -11.42 -0.76
C VAL A 92 -19.54 -11.28 0.70
N GLN A 93 -18.84 -11.98 1.61
CA GLN A 93 -19.11 -11.88 3.04
C GLN A 93 -18.91 -10.48 3.59
N LEU A 94 -17.96 -9.73 3.03
CA LEU A 94 -17.59 -8.41 3.51
C LEU A 94 -18.13 -7.27 2.64
N GLY A 95 -18.94 -7.60 1.62
CA GLY A 95 -19.54 -6.60 0.73
C GLY A 95 -18.62 -6.05 -0.34
N CYS A 96 -17.47 -6.67 -0.56
CA CYS A 96 -16.52 -6.24 -1.60
C CYS A 96 -16.70 -7.07 -2.86
N ASN A 97 -16.62 -6.42 -4.02
CA ASN A 97 -16.79 -7.08 -5.30
C ASN A 97 -15.91 -6.39 -6.36
N GLY A 98 -15.13 -7.18 -7.09
CA GLY A 98 -14.30 -6.69 -8.18
C GLY A 98 -12.87 -7.22 -8.13
N ILE A 99 -12.00 -6.56 -8.89
CA ILE A 99 -10.58 -6.89 -8.99
C ILE A 99 -9.77 -5.71 -8.47
N VAL A 100 -8.87 -5.98 -7.51
CA VAL A 100 -7.98 -4.97 -6.93
C VAL A 100 -6.53 -5.42 -7.08
N ARG A 101 -5.69 -4.52 -7.54
CA ARG A 101 -4.24 -4.74 -7.57
C ARG A 101 -3.58 -3.86 -6.52
N ILE A 102 -2.76 -4.48 -5.70
CA ILE A 102 -2.07 -3.81 -4.59
C ILE A 102 -0.57 -4.04 -4.72
N LEU A 103 0.19 -2.94 -4.72
CA LEU A 103 1.64 -2.99 -4.72
C LEU A 103 2.14 -2.88 -3.28
N PHE A 104 2.95 -3.84 -2.86
CA PHE A 104 3.62 -3.86 -1.56
C PHE A 104 5.07 -3.48 -1.74
N GLU A 105 5.50 -2.39 -1.11
CA GLU A 105 6.86 -1.87 -1.18
C GLU A 105 7.51 -1.97 0.19
N PRO A 106 8.53 -2.84 0.38
CA PRO A 106 9.25 -2.87 1.65
C PRO A 106 10.03 -1.56 1.83
N ILE A 107 10.04 -1.04 3.04
CA ILE A 107 10.73 0.20 3.39
C ILE A 107 11.94 -0.16 4.22
N ASP A 108 13.11 0.16 3.71
CA ASP A 108 14.39 -0.02 4.39
C ASP A 108 15.26 1.23 4.18
N LYS A 109 16.51 1.15 4.60
CA LYS A 109 17.42 2.29 4.48
C LYS A 109 17.68 2.70 3.02
N SER A 110 17.48 1.80 2.06
CA SER A 110 17.73 2.08 0.64
C SER A 110 16.60 2.86 -0.01
N ASN A 111 15.37 2.84 0.56
CA ASN A 111 14.22 3.54 -0.01
C ASN A 111 13.44 4.42 0.99
N ASP A 112 14.11 4.90 2.02
CA ASP A 112 13.55 5.89 2.96
C ASP A 112 13.02 7.14 2.22
N LEU A 113 13.54 7.41 1.03
CA LEU A 113 13.09 8.53 0.20
C LEU A 113 11.59 8.48 -0.12
N LEU A 114 11.00 7.31 -0.11
CA LEU A 114 9.55 7.14 -0.32
C LEU A 114 8.76 7.94 0.70
N ILE A 115 9.08 7.80 1.98
CA ILE A 115 8.35 8.51 3.05
C ILE A 115 8.77 9.98 3.10
N GLU A 116 10.01 10.30 2.77
CA GLU A 116 10.44 11.69 2.65
C GLU A 116 9.63 12.44 1.57
N SER A 117 9.26 11.73 0.49
CA SER A 117 8.37 12.28 -0.53
C SER A 117 7.00 12.64 0.03
N PHE A 118 6.45 11.81 0.91
CA PHE A 118 5.18 12.10 1.58
C PHE A 118 5.28 13.32 2.48
N LYS A 119 6.38 13.47 3.21
CA LYS A 119 6.62 14.65 4.05
C LYS A 119 6.65 15.93 3.21
N LYS A 120 7.31 15.89 2.05
CA LYS A 120 7.36 17.03 1.14
C LYS A 120 5.96 17.42 0.64
N ILE A 121 5.12 16.45 0.31
CA ILE A 121 3.74 16.70 -0.12
C ILE A 121 2.94 17.38 0.99
N ILE A 122 3.06 16.89 2.21
CA ILE A 122 2.32 17.42 3.37
C ILE A 122 2.74 18.84 3.68
N ASP A 123 4.04 19.14 3.62
CA ASP A 123 4.60 20.45 3.97
C ASP A 123 4.51 21.47 2.82
N SER A 124 4.29 21.01 1.59
CA SER A 124 4.28 21.87 0.41
C SER A 124 2.90 22.49 0.20
N ARG A 125 2.90 23.75 -0.23
CA ARG A 125 1.70 24.44 -0.72
C ARG A 125 1.57 24.33 -2.24
N GLU A 126 2.59 23.80 -2.91
CA GLU A 126 2.61 23.61 -4.34
C GLU A 126 1.99 22.28 -4.73
N PRO A 127 1.27 22.21 -5.86
CA PRO A 127 0.76 20.94 -6.36
C PRO A 127 1.90 19.95 -6.64
N SER A 128 1.67 18.69 -6.28
CA SER A 128 2.66 17.62 -6.47
C SER A 128 1.96 16.40 -7.07
N ILE A 129 2.72 15.60 -7.81
CA ILE A 129 2.24 14.35 -8.40
C ILE A 129 3.03 13.20 -7.77
N LEU A 130 2.31 12.27 -7.15
CA LEU A 130 2.88 11.03 -6.63
C LEU A 130 2.57 9.93 -7.63
N VAL A 131 3.61 9.33 -8.19
CA VAL A 131 3.48 8.31 -9.23
C VAL A 131 3.88 6.95 -8.65
N THR A 132 3.01 5.96 -8.79
CA THR A 132 3.33 4.59 -8.44
C THR A 132 3.32 3.76 -9.72
N GLY A 133 4.50 3.28 -10.11
CA GLY A 133 4.67 2.44 -11.28
C GLY A 133 4.55 0.97 -10.95
N TYR A 134 3.88 0.21 -11.80
CA TYR A 134 3.74 -1.23 -11.65
C TYR A 134 3.57 -1.88 -13.01
N HIS A 135 3.81 -3.19 -13.08
CA HIS A 135 3.59 -3.97 -14.30
C HIS A 135 2.57 -5.08 -14.01
N PRO A 136 1.35 -5.00 -14.57
CA PRO A 136 0.28 -5.91 -14.18
C PRO A 136 0.50 -7.36 -14.61
N ASP A 137 1.22 -7.60 -15.71
CA ASP A 137 1.32 -8.94 -16.32
C ASP A 137 2.57 -9.71 -15.90
N HIS A 138 3.64 -9.01 -15.51
CA HIS A 138 4.94 -9.65 -15.25
C HIS A 138 5.43 -9.49 -13.83
N GLY A 139 4.67 -8.83 -12.97
CA GLY A 139 5.09 -8.57 -11.61
C GLY A 139 6.28 -7.62 -11.50
N ILE A 140 6.72 -7.05 -12.60
CA ILE A 140 7.77 -6.03 -12.60
C ILE A 140 7.12 -4.69 -12.27
N HIS A 141 7.70 -4.00 -11.28
CA HIS A 141 7.13 -2.74 -10.80
C HIS A 141 8.26 -1.85 -10.35
N TRP A 142 8.04 -0.55 -10.51
CA TRP A 142 9.07 0.46 -10.25
C TRP A 142 8.93 1.12 -8.88
N GLY A 143 7.74 1.03 -8.27
CA GLY A 143 7.48 1.64 -6.98
C GLY A 143 6.96 3.06 -7.09
N THR A 144 6.98 3.75 -5.98
CA THR A 144 6.40 5.09 -5.83
C THR A 144 7.48 6.15 -5.84
N LEU A 145 7.23 7.25 -6.58
CA LEU A 145 8.12 8.40 -6.62
C LEU A 145 7.32 9.70 -6.68
N LEU A 146 7.93 10.76 -6.21
CA LEU A 146 7.38 12.11 -6.26
C LEU A 146 7.93 12.83 -7.49
N THR A 147 7.07 13.52 -8.21
CA THR A 147 7.47 14.44 -9.27
C THR A 147 6.72 15.75 -9.12
N GLN A 148 7.24 16.80 -9.73
CA GLN A 148 6.57 18.09 -9.73
C GLN A 148 5.48 18.13 -10.80
N ALA A 149 4.41 18.82 -10.46
CA ALA A 149 3.28 18.99 -11.36
C ALA A 149 3.63 19.93 -12.51
#